data_5a0bf285ef89c3eb586105f9f6fdb523
#
_entry.id   5a0bf285ef89c3eb586105f9f6fdb523
#
_cell.length_a   1.000
_cell.length_b   1.000
_cell.length_c   1.000
_cell.angle_alpha   90.00
_cell.angle_beta   90.00
_cell.angle_gamma   90.00
#
_symmetry.space_group_name_H-M   'P 1'
#
loop_
_entity.id
_entity.type
_entity.pdbx_description
1 polymer ?
#
loop_
_entity_poly.entity_id
_entity_poly.type
_entity_poly.pdbx_seq_one_letter_code
_entity_poly.pdbx_strand_id
1 'polypeptide(L)'
;TPIYKNNPAMKEGVVPNQELVEIEMSMMTKLMHQLPIEVVEIDFPYFLDQKNKEQRQHDFVFVRDLFVSNQNGKMIISKFSEKARQVESDIMQIMLDSMGYETIRIPHDSTATAEGGEFYYCPEDSVLFAGACRNNVKGAEWVAQEFNVEELVIMKSNAFHIDTLFTPVINKKNKLVAVIACTSLMEKDSVENLQKFVKRKNIELVDIPPEDGIGTDNELGEFAVNCQPLPGFLVGPTRFRSNKVAPLLKELGVMHIT
;
A
#
# COMPACT_ATOMS: atom_id res chain seq x y z
N THR A 1 -8.42 -1.00 -20.52
CA THR A 1 -7.89 -0.60 -19.19
C THR A 1 -7.90 0.91 -19.14
N PRO A 2 -8.48 1.54 -18.14
CA PRO A 2 -8.39 2.98 -17.99
C PRO A 2 -6.92 3.37 -17.81
N ILE A 3 -6.49 4.43 -18.50
CA ILE A 3 -5.12 4.95 -18.38
C ILE A 3 -5.19 6.15 -17.46
N TYR A 4 -4.56 6.00 -16.28
CA TYR A 4 -4.37 7.13 -15.37
C TYR A 4 -3.04 7.82 -15.72
N LYS A 5 -3.12 9.10 -16.05
CA LYS A 5 -1.94 9.88 -16.52
C LYS A 5 -0.78 9.90 -15.54
N ASN A 6 -1.06 9.72 -14.25
CA ASN A 6 -0.09 9.70 -13.17
C ASN A 6 0.38 8.28 -12.79
N ASN A 7 -0.03 7.24 -13.52
CA ASN A 7 0.46 5.87 -13.29
C ASN A 7 1.44 5.47 -14.41
N PRO A 8 2.75 5.49 -14.16
CA PRO A 8 3.75 5.19 -15.18
C PRO A 8 3.74 3.72 -15.65
N ALA A 9 3.16 2.81 -14.86
CA ALA A 9 3.03 1.40 -15.22
C ALA A 9 1.91 1.14 -16.24
N MET A 10 0.93 2.06 -16.36
CA MET A 10 -0.18 1.94 -17.30
C MET A 10 0.19 2.59 -18.64
N LYS A 11 0.57 1.78 -19.62
CA LYS A 11 0.89 2.23 -20.98
C LYS A 11 -0.23 1.87 -21.93
N GLU A 12 -0.57 2.80 -22.84
CA GLU A 12 -1.55 2.55 -23.90
C GLU A 12 -1.13 1.38 -24.80
N GLY A 13 -2.06 0.49 -25.10
CA GLY A 13 -1.83 -0.67 -25.97
C GLY A 13 -1.13 -1.86 -25.32
N VAL A 14 -0.70 -1.74 -24.06
CA VAL A 14 -0.13 -2.89 -23.33
C VAL A 14 -1.28 -3.71 -22.74
N VAL A 15 -1.37 -4.96 -23.15
CA VAL A 15 -2.30 -5.94 -22.59
C VAL A 15 -1.51 -6.96 -21.80
N PRO A 16 -1.81 -7.16 -20.50
CA PRO A 16 -1.15 -8.18 -19.70
C PRO A 16 -1.36 -9.58 -20.30
N ASN A 17 -0.36 -10.44 -20.17
CA ASN A 17 -0.52 -11.84 -20.48
C ASN A 17 -1.40 -12.49 -19.40
N GLN A 18 -2.63 -12.82 -19.74
CA GLN A 18 -3.63 -13.34 -18.80
C GLN A 18 -3.16 -14.64 -18.12
N GLU A 19 -2.54 -15.54 -18.85
CA GLU A 19 -2.02 -16.81 -18.30
C GLU A 19 -0.94 -16.56 -17.24
N LEU A 20 -0.02 -15.64 -17.49
CA LEU A 20 1.00 -15.27 -16.49
C LEU A 20 0.37 -14.63 -15.26
N VAL A 21 -0.60 -13.74 -15.42
CA VAL A 21 -1.32 -13.13 -14.29
C VAL A 21 -1.99 -14.20 -13.43
N GLU A 22 -2.66 -15.17 -14.03
CA GLU A 22 -3.32 -16.26 -13.30
C GLU A 22 -2.31 -17.14 -12.55
N ILE A 23 -1.15 -17.45 -13.17
CA ILE A 23 -0.08 -18.20 -12.53
C ILE A 23 0.48 -17.43 -11.33
N GLU A 24 0.82 -16.15 -11.50
CA GLU A 24 1.40 -15.32 -10.43
C GLU A 24 0.42 -15.13 -9.27
N MET A 25 -0.86 -14.88 -9.54
CA MET A 25 -1.91 -14.79 -8.53
C MET A 25 -2.06 -16.11 -7.76
N SER A 26 -2.09 -17.26 -8.47
CA SER A 26 -2.16 -18.57 -7.84
C SER A 26 -0.93 -18.87 -6.96
N MET A 27 0.26 -18.47 -7.41
CA MET A 27 1.49 -18.63 -6.63
C MET A 27 1.47 -17.74 -5.38
N MET A 28 1.07 -16.49 -5.51
CA MET A 28 0.93 -15.56 -4.39
C MET A 28 -0.06 -16.10 -3.35
N THR A 29 -1.24 -16.54 -3.76
CA THR A 29 -2.26 -17.12 -2.86
C THR A 29 -1.71 -18.35 -2.12
N LYS A 30 -1.09 -19.28 -2.83
CA LYS A 30 -0.46 -20.48 -2.22
C LYS A 30 0.61 -20.11 -1.19
N LEU A 31 1.41 -19.11 -1.49
CA LEU A 31 2.47 -18.62 -0.62
C LEU A 31 1.88 -17.96 0.63
N MET A 32 0.86 -17.13 0.49
CA MET A 32 0.17 -16.49 1.62
C MET A 32 -0.44 -17.53 2.56
N HIS A 33 -1.05 -18.61 2.06
CA HIS A 33 -1.59 -19.72 2.87
C HIS A 33 -0.52 -20.50 3.65
N GLN A 34 0.76 -20.38 3.30
CA GLN A 34 1.86 -20.99 4.08
C GLN A 34 2.31 -20.13 5.27
N LEU A 35 1.91 -18.87 5.31
CA LEU A 35 2.22 -17.97 6.41
C LEU A 35 1.25 -18.17 7.57
N PRO A 36 1.65 -17.82 8.81
CA PRO A 36 0.78 -17.94 9.98
C PRO A 36 -0.23 -16.78 10.03
N ILE A 37 -1.03 -16.64 8.97
CA ILE A 37 -2.07 -15.63 8.81
C ILE A 37 -3.34 -16.28 8.28
N GLU A 38 -4.48 -15.70 8.55
CA GLU A 38 -5.73 -16.05 7.87
C GLU A 38 -5.77 -15.32 6.52
N VAL A 39 -6.02 -16.07 5.46
CA VAL A 39 -6.17 -15.53 4.09
C VAL A 39 -7.62 -15.65 3.69
N VAL A 40 -8.25 -14.51 3.44
CA VAL A 40 -9.62 -14.44 2.93
C VAL A 40 -9.57 -14.12 1.44
N GLU A 41 -9.95 -15.06 0.61
CA GLU A 41 -10.09 -14.85 -0.82
C GLU A 41 -11.47 -14.27 -1.12
N ILE A 42 -11.49 -13.17 -1.85
CA ILE A 42 -12.72 -12.47 -2.23
C ILE A 42 -12.94 -12.66 -3.72
N ASP A 43 -14.03 -13.33 -4.07
CA ASP A 43 -14.41 -13.50 -5.47
C ASP A 43 -14.72 -12.15 -6.12
N PHE A 44 -14.26 -11.98 -7.36
CA PHE A 44 -14.62 -10.80 -8.14
C PHE A 44 -16.15 -10.76 -8.32
N PRO A 45 -16.81 -9.64 -7.96
CA PRO A 45 -18.27 -9.59 -8.02
C PRO A 45 -18.80 -9.80 -9.43
N TYR A 46 -19.54 -10.90 -9.64
CA TYR A 46 -20.05 -11.32 -10.95
C TYR A 46 -20.83 -10.22 -11.69
N PHE A 47 -21.59 -9.38 -10.97
CA PHE A 47 -22.34 -8.29 -11.57
C PHE A 47 -21.45 -7.19 -12.19
N LEU A 48 -20.19 -7.07 -11.79
CA LEU A 48 -19.22 -6.16 -12.40
C LEU A 48 -18.73 -6.68 -13.75
N ASP A 49 -18.66 -7.99 -13.90
CA ASP A 49 -18.22 -8.62 -15.15
C ASP A 49 -19.26 -8.47 -16.27
N GLN A 50 -20.53 -8.29 -15.91
CA GLN A 50 -21.64 -8.07 -16.86
C GLN A 50 -21.69 -6.67 -17.47
N LYS A 51 -20.89 -5.73 -16.96
CA LYS A 51 -20.84 -4.37 -17.50
C LYS A 51 -20.06 -4.31 -18.82
N ASN A 52 -20.37 -3.31 -19.65
CA ASN A 52 -19.58 -3.01 -20.85
C ASN A 52 -18.10 -2.88 -20.51
N LYS A 53 -17.21 -3.23 -21.46
CA LYS A 53 -15.75 -3.15 -21.27
C LYS A 53 -15.25 -1.81 -20.70
N GLU A 54 -15.92 -0.71 -21.07
CA GLU A 54 -15.61 0.65 -20.59
C GLU A 54 -16.05 0.90 -19.14
N GLN A 55 -16.92 0.07 -18.58
CA GLN A 55 -17.47 0.19 -17.22
C GLN A 55 -16.94 -0.89 -16.27
N ARG A 56 -16.06 -1.76 -16.74
CA ARG A 56 -15.43 -2.79 -15.90
C ARG A 56 -14.48 -2.12 -14.91
N GLN A 57 -14.59 -2.52 -13.66
CA GLN A 57 -13.74 -2.04 -12.58
C GLN A 57 -12.46 -2.90 -12.52
N HIS A 58 -11.55 -2.69 -13.48
CA HIS A 58 -10.35 -3.50 -13.64
C HIS A 58 -9.39 -3.38 -12.46
N ASP A 59 -9.43 -2.25 -11.75
CA ASP A 59 -8.53 -1.96 -10.64
C ASP A 59 -9.05 -2.51 -9.30
N PHE A 60 -10.20 -3.18 -9.28
CA PHE A 60 -10.73 -3.86 -8.10
C PHE A 60 -9.78 -4.96 -7.58
N VAL A 61 -8.89 -5.48 -8.41
CA VAL A 61 -7.84 -6.41 -8.03
C VAL A 61 -6.84 -5.82 -7.02
N PHE A 62 -6.70 -4.49 -7.01
CA PHE A 62 -5.85 -3.79 -6.05
C PHE A 62 -6.61 -3.58 -4.73
N VAL A 63 -6.86 -4.67 -4.02
CA VAL A 63 -7.65 -4.69 -2.77
C VAL A 63 -7.09 -3.73 -1.74
N ARG A 64 -5.77 -3.56 -1.69
CA ARG A 64 -5.08 -2.64 -0.79
C ARG A 64 -5.55 -1.19 -0.94
N ASP A 65 -5.91 -0.76 -2.16
CA ASP A 65 -6.31 0.62 -2.44
C ASP A 65 -7.72 0.95 -1.91
N LEU A 66 -8.55 -0.07 -1.66
CA LEU A 66 -9.99 0.07 -1.46
C LEU A 66 -10.37 0.46 -0.03
N PHE A 67 -9.49 0.24 0.95
CA PHE A 67 -9.71 0.59 2.35
C PHE A 67 -8.41 0.70 3.14
N VAL A 68 -8.48 1.32 4.32
CA VAL A 68 -7.41 1.35 5.31
C VAL A 68 -7.91 0.66 6.59
N SER A 69 -7.17 -0.32 7.10
CA SER A 69 -7.51 -1.06 8.31
C SER A 69 -6.74 -0.55 9.53
N ASN A 70 -7.42 -0.46 10.68
CA ASN A 70 -6.75 -0.24 11.97
C ASN A 70 -6.22 -1.54 12.61
N GLN A 71 -6.32 -2.67 11.90
CA GLN A 71 -5.97 -4.01 12.39
C GLN A 71 -6.74 -4.45 13.65
N ASN A 72 -7.85 -3.79 13.96
CA ASN A 72 -8.73 -4.09 15.09
C ASN A 72 -10.21 -3.99 14.68
N GLY A 73 -10.55 -4.46 13.48
CA GLY A 73 -11.92 -4.59 12.99
C GLY A 73 -12.53 -3.32 12.36
N LYS A 74 -11.90 -2.15 12.50
CA LYS A 74 -12.37 -0.91 11.86
C LYS A 74 -11.70 -0.72 10.50
N MET A 75 -12.51 -0.46 9.46
CA MET A 75 -12.07 -0.24 8.08
C MET A 75 -12.52 1.14 7.60
N ILE A 76 -11.59 1.98 7.18
CA ILE A 76 -11.90 3.25 6.50
C ILE A 76 -11.98 2.96 5.01
N ILE A 77 -13.16 3.13 4.43
CA ILE A 77 -13.39 2.92 3.00
C ILE A 77 -12.77 4.08 2.21
N SER A 78 -11.98 3.75 1.22
CA SER A 78 -11.24 4.73 0.43
C SER A 78 -12.15 5.73 -0.26
N LYS A 79 -11.72 6.98 -0.24
CA LYS A 79 -12.26 8.06 -1.05
C LYS A 79 -11.22 8.44 -2.09
N PHE A 80 -11.43 7.94 -3.28
CA PHE A 80 -10.48 8.08 -4.38
C PHE A 80 -10.41 9.51 -4.92
N SER A 81 -9.21 9.92 -5.31
CA SER A 81 -9.00 11.11 -6.15
C SER A 81 -9.57 10.89 -7.55
N GLU A 82 -9.46 9.66 -8.08
CA GLU A 82 -10.04 9.23 -9.35
C GLU A 82 -11.49 8.76 -9.17
N LYS A 83 -12.43 9.59 -9.57
CA LYS A 83 -13.88 9.33 -9.38
C LYS A 83 -14.35 8.01 -9.99
N ALA A 84 -13.71 7.54 -11.06
CA ALA A 84 -14.06 6.29 -11.72
C ALA A 84 -13.86 5.06 -10.80
N ARG A 85 -12.92 5.13 -9.85
CA ARG A 85 -12.63 4.08 -8.89
C ARG A 85 -13.56 4.08 -7.67
N GLN A 86 -14.38 5.11 -7.48
CA GLN A 86 -15.23 5.20 -6.28
C GLN A 86 -16.21 4.02 -6.16
N VAL A 87 -16.69 3.50 -7.29
CA VAL A 87 -17.57 2.31 -7.32
C VAL A 87 -16.89 1.07 -6.74
N GLU A 88 -15.56 0.94 -6.89
CA GLU A 88 -14.79 -0.17 -6.35
C GLU A 88 -14.84 -0.17 -4.83
N SER A 89 -14.63 0.98 -4.21
CA SER A 89 -14.70 1.09 -2.74
C SER A 89 -16.14 0.97 -2.21
N ASP A 90 -17.16 1.37 -2.99
CA ASP A 90 -18.55 1.16 -2.61
C ASP A 90 -18.90 -0.34 -2.54
N ILE A 91 -18.39 -1.12 -3.49
CA ILE A 91 -18.58 -2.57 -3.51
C ILE A 91 -17.80 -3.22 -2.36
N MET A 92 -16.54 -2.81 -2.16
CA MET A 92 -15.72 -3.33 -1.07
C MET A 92 -16.37 -3.06 0.29
N GLN A 93 -17.01 -1.92 0.49
CA GLN A 93 -17.75 -1.66 1.71
C GLN A 93 -18.84 -2.71 1.95
N ILE A 94 -19.67 -2.99 0.95
CA ILE A 94 -20.75 -4.00 1.07
C ILE A 94 -20.17 -5.36 1.46
N MET A 95 -19.00 -5.72 0.90
CA MET A 95 -18.34 -6.98 1.20
C MET A 95 -17.81 -7.00 2.64
N LEU A 96 -17.13 -5.97 3.08
CA LEU A 96 -16.59 -5.85 4.44
C LEU A 96 -17.71 -5.82 5.49
N ASP A 97 -18.80 -5.09 5.24
CA ASP A 97 -19.98 -5.05 6.11
C ASP A 97 -20.62 -6.46 6.23
N SER A 98 -20.69 -7.21 5.12
CA SER A 98 -21.21 -8.58 5.12
C SER A 98 -20.32 -9.57 5.89
N MET A 99 -19.03 -9.27 6.02
CA MET A 99 -18.06 -10.02 6.81
C MET A 99 -18.04 -9.60 8.29
N GLY A 100 -18.82 -8.59 8.68
CA GLY A 100 -18.94 -8.11 10.05
C GLY A 100 -17.89 -7.10 10.50
N TYR A 101 -17.16 -6.49 9.57
CA TYR A 101 -16.24 -5.40 9.89
C TYR A 101 -16.99 -4.08 10.08
N GLU A 102 -16.49 -3.24 11.00
CA GLU A 102 -16.98 -1.86 11.14
C GLU A 102 -16.40 -0.99 10.00
N THR A 103 -17.25 -0.52 9.09
CA THR A 103 -16.82 0.35 8.01
C THR A 103 -17.23 1.80 8.26
N ILE A 104 -16.33 2.73 7.96
CA ILE A 104 -16.58 4.17 8.02
C ILE A 104 -16.08 4.85 6.75
N ARG A 105 -16.63 6.03 6.46
CA ARG A 105 -16.28 6.82 5.27
C ARG A 105 -15.94 8.25 5.62
N ILE A 106 -15.01 8.82 4.86
CA ILE A 106 -14.83 10.27 4.80
C ILE A 106 -16.14 10.90 4.30
N PRO A 107 -16.67 11.96 4.95
CA PRO A 107 -17.89 12.64 4.52
C PRO A 107 -17.84 13.06 3.05
N HIS A 108 -18.97 12.94 2.35
CA HIS A 108 -19.05 13.20 0.90
C HIS A 108 -18.70 14.65 0.54
N ASP A 109 -19.09 15.61 1.37
CA ASP A 109 -18.84 17.03 1.21
C ASP A 109 -17.42 17.46 1.59
N SER A 110 -16.65 16.57 2.22
CA SER A 110 -15.24 16.81 2.53
C SER A 110 -14.39 16.82 1.25
N THR A 111 -13.38 17.69 1.23
CA THR A 111 -12.34 17.70 0.19
C THR A 111 -11.22 16.70 0.45
N ALA A 112 -11.27 15.95 1.56
CA ALA A 112 -10.29 14.92 1.90
C ALA A 112 -10.36 13.75 0.90
N THR A 113 -9.18 13.23 0.54
CA THR A 113 -9.00 11.99 -0.24
C THR A 113 -8.08 11.06 0.52
N ALA A 114 -8.42 9.76 0.54
CA ALA A 114 -7.64 8.71 1.20
C ALA A 114 -7.79 7.40 0.42
N GLU A 115 -6.69 6.95 -0.16
CA GLU A 115 -6.55 5.69 -0.90
C GLU A 115 -5.63 4.76 -0.11
N GLY A 116 -6.00 3.48 0.02
CA GLY A 116 -5.31 2.54 0.92
C GLY A 116 -3.82 2.32 0.60
N GLY A 117 -3.42 2.37 -0.68
CA GLY A 117 -2.02 2.28 -1.12
C GLY A 117 -1.11 3.41 -0.62
N GLU A 118 -1.70 4.45 -0.05
CA GLU A 118 -0.98 5.57 0.57
C GLU A 118 -0.81 5.42 2.09
N PHE A 119 -1.16 4.28 2.68
CA PHE A 119 -1.12 4.14 4.14
C PHE A 119 -0.40 2.87 4.58
N TYR A 120 0.36 3.03 5.69
CA TYR A 120 0.84 1.95 6.52
C TYR A 120 0.59 2.29 7.99
N TYR A 121 -0.19 1.47 8.66
CA TYR A 121 -0.45 1.62 10.09
C TYR A 121 0.35 0.59 10.89
N CYS A 122 1.08 1.07 11.90
CA CYS A 122 1.84 0.26 12.86
C CYS A 122 1.17 0.40 14.23
N PRO A 123 0.19 -0.47 14.57
CA PRO A 123 -0.67 -0.28 15.74
C PRO A 123 0.09 -0.33 17.07
N GLU A 124 1.08 -1.24 17.21
CA GLU A 124 1.86 -1.39 18.42
C GLU A 124 2.78 -0.20 18.75
N ASP A 125 3.04 0.66 17.76
CA ASP A 125 3.81 1.89 17.89
C ASP A 125 2.94 3.14 17.78
N SER A 126 1.63 2.95 17.53
CA SER A 126 0.63 4.01 17.28
C SER A 126 1.08 5.01 16.21
N VAL A 127 1.69 4.49 15.13
CA VAL A 127 2.24 5.29 14.03
C VAL A 127 1.47 5.02 12.75
N LEU A 128 1.03 6.09 12.09
CA LEU A 128 0.48 6.05 10.74
C LEU A 128 1.46 6.73 9.78
N PHE A 129 1.99 5.99 8.83
CA PHE A 129 2.67 6.54 7.66
C PHE A 129 1.64 6.84 6.58
N ALA A 130 1.69 8.03 6.02
CA ALA A 130 0.76 8.45 4.99
C ALA A 130 1.47 9.13 3.82
N GLY A 131 1.20 8.67 2.61
CA GLY A 131 1.57 9.37 1.39
C GLY A 131 0.62 10.54 1.11
N ALA A 132 1.14 11.57 0.47
CA ALA A 132 0.35 12.68 -0.04
C ALA A 132 0.60 12.86 -1.55
N CYS A 133 0.61 11.75 -2.29
CA CYS A 133 0.74 11.70 -3.74
C CYS A 133 -0.65 11.76 -4.39
N ARG A 134 -1.53 10.80 -4.10
CA ARG A 134 -2.96 10.81 -4.45
C ARG A 134 -3.86 11.24 -3.31
N ASN A 135 -3.45 10.98 -2.08
CA ASN A 135 -4.09 11.54 -0.91
C ASN A 135 -3.76 13.03 -0.78
N ASN A 136 -4.61 13.74 -0.08
CA ASN A 136 -4.23 15.04 0.45
C ASN A 136 -4.00 14.97 1.97
N VAL A 137 -3.35 16.00 2.50
CA VAL A 137 -3.04 16.08 3.93
C VAL A 137 -4.28 15.94 4.80
N LYS A 138 -5.42 16.52 4.38
CA LYS A 138 -6.70 16.41 5.11
C LYS A 138 -7.18 14.95 5.20
N GLY A 139 -6.99 14.15 4.15
CA GLY A 139 -7.33 12.73 4.18
C GLY A 139 -6.44 11.97 5.15
N ALA A 140 -5.13 12.22 5.13
CA ALA A 140 -4.20 11.62 6.06
C ALA A 140 -4.51 11.96 7.52
N GLU A 141 -4.79 13.24 7.81
CA GLU A 141 -5.17 13.72 9.14
C GLU A 141 -6.49 13.10 9.61
N TRP A 142 -7.47 12.99 8.71
CA TRP A 142 -8.76 12.37 9.02
C TRP A 142 -8.60 10.88 9.39
N VAL A 143 -7.82 10.11 8.62
CA VAL A 143 -7.53 8.71 8.93
C VAL A 143 -6.79 8.58 10.27
N ALA A 144 -5.81 9.45 10.52
CA ALA A 144 -5.07 9.47 11.77
C ALA A 144 -5.98 9.73 12.99
N GLN A 145 -6.93 10.66 12.85
CA GLN A 145 -7.91 10.96 13.88
C GLN A 145 -8.84 9.77 14.15
N GLU A 146 -9.37 9.15 13.10
CA GLU A 146 -10.29 8.00 13.24
C GLU A 146 -9.63 6.76 13.85
N PHE A 147 -8.33 6.59 13.62
CA PHE A 147 -7.55 5.52 14.23
C PHE A 147 -6.95 5.92 15.58
N ASN A 148 -7.12 7.19 15.99
CA ASN A 148 -6.56 7.75 17.22
C ASN A 148 -5.05 7.47 17.35
N VAL A 149 -4.30 7.73 16.27
CA VAL A 149 -2.85 7.49 16.25
C VAL A 149 -2.11 8.56 17.04
N GLU A 150 -1.02 8.18 17.71
CA GLU A 150 -0.17 9.11 18.44
C GLU A 150 0.74 9.90 17.52
N GLU A 151 1.10 9.32 16.37
CA GLU A 151 2.03 9.93 15.44
C GLU A 151 1.66 9.69 13.98
N LEU A 152 1.48 10.78 13.23
CA LEU A 152 1.27 10.79 11.79
C LEU A 152 2.55 11.25 11.08
N VAL A 153 3.08 10.41 10.19
CA VAL A 153 4.25 10.72 9.35
C VAL A 153 3.79 10.89 7.92
N ILE A 154 3.72 12.14 7.46
CA ILE A 154 3.29 12.46 6.08
C ILE A 154 4.52 12.50 5.17
N MET A 155 4.46 11.79 4.06
CA MET A 155 5.48 11.73 3.01
C MET A 155 4.90 12.22 1.69
N LYS A 156 5.59 13.17 1.07
CA LYS A 156 5.23 13.73 -0.24
C LYS A 156 6.23 13.27 -1.28
N SER A 157 5.72 12.96 -2.45
CA SER A 157 6.48 12.54 -3.60
C SER A 157 5.69 12.84 -4.87
N ASN A 158 6.37 12.84 -6.01
CA ASN A 158 5.73 12.87 -7.33
C ASN A 158 5.38 11.47 -7.85
N ALA A 159 5.59 10.43 -7.03
CA ALA A 159 5.23 9.07 -7.38
C ALA A 159 3.71 8.83 -7.33
N PHE A 160 3.31 7.65 -7.79
CA PHE A 160 1.90 7.27 -7.88
C PHE A 160 1.25 7.05 -6.50
N HIS A 161 1.81 6.14 -5.68
CA HIS A 161 1.43 5.86 -4.30
C HIS A 161 2.67 5.71 -3.44
N ILE A 162 2.54 5.94 -2.13
CA ILE A 162 3.69 5.83 -1.23
C ILE A 162 4.20 4.39 -1.12
N ASP A 163 3.36 3.39 -1.28
CA ASP A 163 3.75 1.98 -1.25
C ASP A 163 4.66 1.57 -2.43
N THR A 164 4.79 2.42 -3.44
CA THR A 164 5.77 2.26 -4.52
C THR A 164 7.17 2.80 -4.19
N LEU A 165 7.33 3.45 -3.03
CA LEU A 165 8.56 4.10 -2.59
C LEU A 165 8.97 3.72 -1.17
N PHE A 166 8.07 3.19 -0.36
CA PHE A 166 8.24 3.06 1.07
C PHE A 166 7.53 1.81 1.59
N THR A 167 8.15 1.16 2.56
CA THR A 167 7.51 0.12 3.37
C THR A 167 8.10 0.11 4.79
N PRO A 168 7.28 -0.01 5.84
CA PRO A 168 7.77 -0.27 7.20
C PRO A 168 8.17 -1.73 7.34
N VAL A 169 9.08 -2.00 8.26
CA VAL A 169 9.51 -3.34 8.66
C VAL A 169 9.07 -3.59 10.10
N ILE A 170 8.25 -4.62 10.30
CA ILE A 170 7.71 -4.98 11.61
C ILE A 170 8.22 -6.35 12.05
N ASN A 171 8.59 -6.47 13.30
CA ASN A 171 9.09 -7.72 13.85
C ASN A 171 7.96 -8.67 14.26
N LYS A 172 8.30 -9.87 14.75
CA LYS A 172 7.31 -10.90 15.19
C LYS A 172 6.38 -10.44 16.32
N LYS A 173 6.71 -9.33 17.02
CA LYS A 173 5.88 -8.72 18.07
C LYS A 173 5.03 -7.55 17.53
N ASN A 174 4.91 -7.43 16.23
CA ASN A 174 4.24 -6.34 15.52
C ASN A 174 4.83 -4.95 15.80
N LYS A 175 6.09 -4.86 16.26
CA LYS A 175 6.79 -3.60 16.52
C LYS A 175 7.52 -3.13 15.27
N LEU A 176 7.43 -1.83 15.00
CA LEU A 176 8.21 -1.15 13.99
C LEU A 176 9.70 -1.18 14.35
N VAL A 177 10.53 -1.75 13.48
CA VAL A 177 11.97 -1.93 13.75
C VAL A 177 12.88 -1.30 12.69
N ALA A 178 12.35 -1.03 11.50
CA ALA A 178 13.05 -0.30 10.45
C ALA A 178 12.03 0.25 9.43
N VAL A 179 12.51 1.09 8.52
CA VAL A 179 11.79 1.50 7.32
C VAL A 179 12.72 1.38 6.10
N ILE A 180 12.16 0.99 4.97
CA ILE A 180 12.83 0.93 3.68
C ILE A 180 12.19 2.00 2.80
N ALA A 181 13.01 2.88 2.20
CA ALA A 181 12.48 4.00 1.43
C ALA A 181 13.39 4.37 0.26
N CYS A 182 12.80 4.73 -0.87
CA CYS A 182 13.47 5.38 -1.98
C CYS A 182 13.47 6.90 -1.76
N THR A 183 14.42 7.40 -0.95
CA THR A 183 14.42 8.80 -0.52
C THR A 183 14.66 9.78 -1.66
N SER A 184 15.35 9.34 -2.72
CA SER A 184 15.64 10.17 -3.90
C SER A 184 14.40 10.58 -4.70
N LEU A 185 13.27 9.86 -4.52
CA LEU A 185 11.99 10.17 -5.17
C LEU A 185 11.01 10.93 -4.24
N MET A 186 11.42 11.22 -3.00
CA MET A 186 10.61 11.98 -2.04
C MET A 186 10.99 13.45 -2.04
N GLU A 187 10.06 14.31 -1.63
CA GLU A 187 10.36 15.71 -1.38
C GLU A 187 11.33 15.84 -0.20
N LYS A 188 12.24 16.82 -0.28
CA LYS A 188 13.30 17.04 0.71
C LYS A 188 12.77 17.12 2.15
N ASP A 189 11.71 17.90 2.37
CA ASP A 189 11.12 18.06 3.71
C ASP A 189 10.60 16.72 4.26
N SER A 190 10.05 15.87 3.39
CA SER A 190 9.58 14.52 3.74
C SER A 190 10.73 13.61 4.16
N VAL A 191 11.85 13.66 3.43
CA VAL A 191 13.08 12.92 3.78
C VAL A 191 13.61 13.38 5.15
N GLU A 192 13.72 14.70 5.37
CA GLU A 192 14.19 15.25 6.65
C GLU A 192 13.28 14.83 7.82
N ASN A 193 11.97 14.87 7.62
CA ASN A 193 11.00 14.45 8.64
C ASN A 193 11.11 12.95 8.93
N LEU A 194 11.23 12.11 7.89
CA LEU A 194 11.43 10.67 8.05
C LEU A 194 12.75 10.37 8.80
N GLN A 195 13.84 11.05 8.47
CA GLN A 195 15.12 10.92 9.17
C GLN A 195 15.04 11.33 10.65
N LYS A 196 14.32 12.41 10.97
CA LYS A 196 14.07 12.83 12.36
C LYS A 196 13.24 11.78 13.09
N PHE A 197 12.21 11.23 12.43
CA PHE A 197 11.37 10.17 12.98
C PHE A 197 12.18 8.93 13.35
N VAL A 198 12.92 8.36 12.38
CA VAL A 198 13.70 7.12 12.62
C VAL A 198 14.76 7.30 13.71
N LYS A 199 15.42 8.47 13.74
CA LYS A 199 16.38 8.81 14.79
C LYS A 199 15.71 8.85 16.17
N ARG A 200 14.55 9.49 16.29
CA ARG A 200 13.80 9.57 17.56
C ARG A 200 13.30 8.21 18.03
N LYS A 201 12.83 7.37 17.12
CA LYS A 201 12.35 6.01 17.41
C LYS A 201 13.50 4.99 17.59
N ASN A 202 14.74 5.39 17.30
CA ASN A 202 15.92 4.53 17.33
C ASN A 202 15.75 3.27 16.46
N ILE A 203 15.26 3.47 15.23
CA ILE A 203 15.09 2.45 14.20
C ILE A 203 15.93 2.79 12.97
N GLU A 204 16.12 1.83 12.07
CA GLU A 204 16.91 2.07 10.87
C GLU A 204 16.08 2.58 9.69
N LEU A 205 16.69 3.45 8.88
CA LEU A 205 16.24 3.82 7.54
C LEU A 205 17.17 3.21 6.50
N VAL A 206 16.67 2.31 5.69
CA VAL A 206 17.39 1.80 4.52
C VAL A 206 16.96 2.58 3.30
N ASP A 207 17.89 3.36 2.77
CA ASP A 207 17.69 4.05 1.49
C ASP A 207 17.97 3.08 0.34
N ILE A 208 17.01 2.95 -0.56
CA ILE A 208 17.05 2.08 -1.74
C ILE A 208 17.05 2.90 -3.03
N PRO A 209 17.61 2.36 -4.13
CA PRO A 209 17.60 3.04 -5.42
C PRO A 209 16.18 3.04 -6.05
N PRO A 210 15.91 3.96 -7.00
CA PRO A 210 14.62 4.03 -7.70
C PRO A 210 14.19 2.72 -8.38
N GLU A 211 15.13 1.93 -8.83
CA GLU A 211 14.90 0.63 -9.48
C GLU A 211 14.23 -0.40 -8.56
N ASP A 212 14.43 -0.29 -7.25
CA ASP A 212 13.73 -1.10 -6.23
C ASP A 212 12.32 -0.55 -5.90
N GLY A 213 12.01 0.66 -6.36
CA GLY A 213 10.71 1.30 -6.25
C GLY A 213 9.99 1.37 -7.60
N ILE A 214 9.29 2.48 -7.82
CA ILE A 214 8.54 2.75 -9.07
C ILE A 214 9.45 3.03 -10.27
N GLY A 215 10.74 3.28 -10.04
CA GLY A 215 11.66 3.67 -11.09
C GLY A 215 11.79 5.18 -11.28
N THR A 216 12.17 5.57 -12.48
CA THR A 216 12.33 6.97 -12.89
C THR A 216 11.44 7.27 -14.10
N ASP A 217 11.37 8.53 -14.54
CA ASP A 217 10.63 8.92 -15.75
C ASP A 217 11.08 8.16 -17.02
N ASN A 218 12.32 7.66 -17.02
CA ASN A 218 12.91 6.98 -18.16
C ASN A 218 12.79 5.46 -18.10
N GLU A 219 12.71 4.87 -16.91
CA GLU A 219 12.70 3.43 -16.70
C GLU A 219 11.83 3.04 -15.53
N LEU A 220 10.87 2.15 -15.78
CA LEU A 220 10.02 1.58 -14.73
C LEU A 220 10.86 0.69 -13.83
N GLY A 221 10.69 0.84 -12.51
CA GLY A 221 11.35 0.00 -11.50
C GLY A 221 10.68 -1.37 -11.34
N GLU A 222 11.24 -2.17 -10.46
CA GLU A 222 10.78 -3.55 -10.18
C GLU A 222 9.77 -3.62 -9.03
N PHE A 223 9.47 -2.49 -8.39
CA PHE A 223 8.52 -2.40 -7.26
C PHE A 223 8.87 -3.30 -6.06
N ALA A 224 10.14 -3.65 -5.86
CA ALA A 224 10.57 -4.51 -4.76
C ALA A 224 10.10 -3.98 -3.38
N VAL A 225 9.98 -2.65 -3.23
CA VAL A 225 9.50 -1.99 -2.02
C VAL A 225 7.99 -2.07 -1.82
N ASN A 226 7.22 -2.42 -2.86
CA ASN A 226 5.76 -2.57 -2.76
C ASN A 226 5.42 -3.85 -2.00
N CYS A 227 5.70 -3.82 -0.71
CA CYS A 227 5.57 -4.96 0.17
C CYS A 227 4.36 -4.83 1.09
N GLN A 228 3.84 -5.99 1.50
CA GLN A 228 2.93 -6.12 2.62
C GLN A 228 3.73 -6.50 3.88
N PRO A 229 3.90 -5.59 4.84
CA PRO A 229 4.50 -5.92 6.13
C PRO A 229 3.53 -6.75 6.96
N LEU A 230 4.01 -7.85 7.51
CA LEU A 230 3.30 -8.73 8.42
C LEU A 230 4.21 -9.02 9.63
N PRO A 231 3.67 -9.39 10.80
CA PRO A 231 4.51 -9.68 11.96
C PRO A 231 5.60 -10.72 11.70
N GLY A 232 6.85 -10.25 11.55
CA GLY A 232 8.03 -11.07 11.25
C GLY A 232 8.23 -11.43 9.77
N PHE A 233 7.40 -10.88 8.88
CA PHE A 233 7.51 -11.11 7.44
C PHE A 233 7.40 -9.80 6.66
N LEU A 234 8.05 -9.76 5.53
CA LEU A 234 7.90 -8.74 4.50
C LEU A 234 7.57 -9.46 3.20
N VAL A 235 6.34 -9.39 2.73
CA VAL A 235 5.89 -10.07 1.49
C VAL A 235 5.90 -9.06 0.35
N GLY A 236 6.65 -9.34 -0.69
CA GLY A 236 6.83 -8.43 -1.82
C GLY A 236 6.87 -9.14 -3.17
N PRO A 237 6.80 -8.39 -4.27
CA PRO A 237 6.75 -8.96 -5.62
C PRO A 237 8.08 -9.55 -6.08
N THR A 238 9.21 -9.02 -5.59
CA THR A 238 10.55 -9.43 -6.01
C THR A 238 11.60 -9.09 -4.95
N ARG A 239 12.83 -9.55 -5.16
CA ARG A 239 13.96 -9.25 -4.29
C ARG A 239 14.47 -7.84 -4.54
N PHE A 240 14.91 -7.16 -3.47
CA PHE A 240 15.61 -5.89 -3.59
C PHE A 240 16.95 -6.06 -4.29
N ARG A 241 17.28 -5.16 -5.20
CA ARG A 241 18.63 -5.02 -5.78
C ARG A 241 19.61 -4.45 -4.75
N SER A 242 19.12 -3.62 -3.84
CA SER A 242 19.92 -3.08 -2.75
C SER A 242 20.47 -4.20 -1.87
N ASN A 243 21.80 -4.26 -1.77
CA ASN A 243 22.49 -5.24 -0.93
C ASN A 243 22.38 -4.97 0.59
N LYS A 244 21.76 -3.86 0.98
CA LYS A 244 21.58 -3.46 2.38
C LYS A 244 20.33 -4.11 3.01
N VAL A 245 19.30 -4.40 2.21
CA VAL A 245 17.99 -4.84 2.72
C VAL A 245 18.06 -6.25 3.30
N ALA A 246 18.56 -7.22 2.55
CA ALA A 246 18.58 -8.62 2.99
C ALA A 246 19.39 -8.86 4.29
N PRO A 247 20.60 -8.27 4.49
CA PRO A 247 21.32 -8.38 5.75
C PRO A 247 20.54 -7.78 6.93
N LEU A 248 19.93 -6.60 6.76
CA LEU A 248 19.15 -5.95 7.80
C LEU A 248 17.94 -6.79 8.21
N LEU A 249 17.14 -7.26 7.24
CA LEU A 249 15.98 -8.09 7.54
C LEU A 249 16.37 -9.36 8.30
N LYS A 250 17.50 -9.98 7.92
CA LYS A 250 18.05 -11.13 8.64
C LYS A 250 18.43 -10.79 10.08
N GLU A 251 19.09 -9.65 10.31
CA GLU A 251 19.45 -9.17 11.64
C GLU A 251 18.22 -8.91 12.51
N LEU A 252 17.18 -8.29 11.94
CA LEU A 252 15.93 -8.01 12.62
C LEU A 252 15.02 -9.25 12.79
N GLY A 253 15.41 -10.40 12.24
CA GLY A 253 14.62 -11.64 12.30
C GLY A 253 13.32 -11.57 11.48
N VAL A 254 13.29 -10.74 10.44
CA VAL A 254 12.18 -10.58 9.50
C VAL A 254 12.48 -11.36 8.22
N MET A 255 11.56 -12.21 7.80
CA MET A 255 11.71 -13.01 6.60
C MET A 255 11.15 -12.27 5.39
N HIS A 256 11.96 -12.08 4.35
CA HIS A 256 11.50 -11.55 3.06
C HIS A 256 10.98 -12.69 2.20
N ILE A 257 9.75 -12.58 1.78
CA ILE A 257 9.01 -13.54 0.96
C ILE A 257 8.74 -12.91 -0.41
N THR A 258 9.20 -13.58 -1.48
CA THR A 258 9.03 -13.12 -2.87
C THR A 258 8.69 -14.27 -3.80
#